data_ad03ab93ba056d5590671ba4236f9521
#
_entry.id   ad03ab93ba056d5590671ba4236f9521
#
_cell.length_a   1.000
_cell.length_b   1.000
_cell.length_c   1.000
_cell.angle_alpha   90.00
_cell.angle_beta   90.00
_cell.angle_gamma   90.00
#
_symmetry.space_group_name_H-M   'P 1'
#
loop_
_entity.id
_entity.type
_entity.pdbx_description
1 polymer ?
#
loop_
_entity_poly.entity_id
_entity_poly.type
_entity_poly.pdbx_seq_one_letter_code
_entity_poly.pdbx_strand_id
1 'polypeptide(L)'
;MWQTLRKEEVLRQLGTDEKQGLTEKKVKERQEKYGKNKLEEKKKESFIVKFIKQFNDFMIIILIIASIISAVVSKMQGENDYVDSIIIIGIVVFNALMGVIQEAKAEKSIEALKQMTPQLAKTIRNGKTVEVNAEELVKGDIIILDAGNFVPADCRILESHNLKIEESSLTGETQGAEKDADILCNKNAPLGDMKNMAFMASITVNGHGKAVVTDTGMSTKVGQIANMIIEDEAPQTPLQKKLGEVGKILGLACLVICIIIFIMGLIKHIEPVEMFMTSVGLAVAAIPEGLPAIVTIMLSIGVTKMAKKNSIIRKLPAVETLGSSSVICSDKTGTLTQNKMKVVDVRSQSKKFIIELATLCTDCDVNVENGVAKVFGEPTEKAIVEECINVGSTKNRLENFMPRVNEIPFDSNRKMMTTIHKIGNKYRIITKGAPDVLLQKCTKQIDSISEMADQYNIKIRSFENIKIQIDNIQMAQKALRVIAVAYKDLDTLPSKIDSQNIENNLTFVGLIGMIDPPRDGVKEAVQVCKN
;
A
#
# COMPACT_ATOMS: atom_id res chain seq x y z
N MET A 1 6.28 9.69 21.34
CA MET A 1 7.29 9.96 22.38
C MET A 1 8.64 10.34 21.76
N TRP A 2 9.16 9.57 20.80
CA TRP A 2 10.47 9.80 20.16
C TRP A 2 10.59 11.11 19.38
N GLN A 3 9.49 11.61 18.78
CA GLN A 3 9.44 12.85 18.02
C GLN A 3 9.69 14.11 18.87
N THR A 4 9.55 14.03 20.19
CA THR A 4 9.76 15.17 21.12
C THR A 4 11.18 15.23 21.66
N LEU A 5 12.00 14.19 21.44
CA LEU A 5 13.34 14.06 21.97
C LEU A 5 14.40 14.52 20.96
N ARG A 6 15.49 15.08 21.45
CA ARG A 6 16.68 15.36 20.65
C ARG A 6 17.36 14.05 20.24
N LYS A 7 18.02 14.04 19.09
CA LYS A 7 18.68 12.85 18.54
C LYS A 7 19.67 12.19 19.52
N GLU A 8 20.43 12.99 20.26
CA GLU A 8 21.38 12.50 21.25
C GLU A 8 20.68 11.76 22.43
N GLU A 9 19.51 12.27 22.83
CA GLU A 9 18.71 11.65 23.89
C GLU A 9 18.11 10.33 23.43
N VAL A 10 17.65 10.27 22.16
CA VAL A 10 17.14 9.04 21.56
C VAL A 10 18.22 7.97 21.47
N LEU A 11 19.41 8.32 20.96
CA LEU A 11 20.55 7.41 20.90
C LEU A 11 20.94 6.88 22.29
N ARG A 12 20.98 7.77 23.30
CA ARG A 12 21.28 7.39 24.69
C ARG A 12 20.22 6.43 25.25
N GLN A 13 18.93 6.73 25.07
CA GLN A 13 17.85 5.86 25.56
C GLN A 13 17.83 4.50 24.87
N LEU A 14 18.16 4.46 23.58
CA LEU A 14 18.26 3.22 22.81
C LEU A 14 19.61 2.51 23.02
N GLY A 15 20.58 3.11 23.71
CA GLY A 15 21.89 2.51 24.02
C GLY A 15 22.67 2.12 22.76
N THR A 16 22.64 3.00 21.75
CA THR A 16 23.32 2.82 20.46
C THR A 16 24.17 4.04 20.10
N ASP A 17 25.11 3.87 19.21
CA ASP A 17 25.98 4.92 18.69
C ASP A 17 25.72 5.10 17.20
N GLU A 18 25.70 6.34 16.73
CA GLU A 18 25.38 6.67 15.34
C GLU A 18 26.40 6.12 14.33
N LYS A 19 27.70 6.09 14.70
CA LYS A 19 28.79 5.66 13.82
C LYS A 19 29.10 4.18 13.94
N GLN A 20 29.03 3.63 15.14
CA GLN A 20 29.35 2.23 15.43
C GLN A 20 28.11 1.32 15.26
N GLY A 21 26.91 1.85 15.49
CA GLY A 21 25.70 1.03 15.53
C GLY A 21 25.69 0.02 16.67
N LEU A 22 24.90 -1.02 16.56
CA LEU A 22 24.83 -2.11 17.53
C LEU A 22 25.87 -3.19 17.24
N THR A 23 26.34 -3.86 18.30
CA THR A 23 27.13 -5.09 18.15
C THR A 23 26.19 -6.28 17.92
N GLU A 24 26.67 -7.33 17.25
CA GLU A 24 25.87 -8.55 17.01
C GLU A 24 25.34 -9.19 18.30
N LYS A 25 26.10 -9.11 19.39
CA LYS A 25 25.65 -9.61 20.70
C LYS A 25 24.42 -8.85 21.18
N LYS A 26 24.45 -7.51 21.12
CA LYS A 26 23.31 -6.66 21.50
C LYS A 26 22.10 -6.88 20.56
N VAL A 27 22.34 -7.14 19.28
CA VAL A 27 21.26 -7.45 18.32
C VAL A 27 20.54 -8.74 18.74
N LYS A 28 21.27 -9.82 19.04
CA LYS A 28 20.68 -11.09 19.50
C LYS A 28 19.90 -10.93 20.81
N GLU A 29 20.50 -10.24 21.82
CA GLU A 29 19.83 -9.95 23.09
C GLU A 29 18.49 -9.18 22.87
N ARG A 30 18.49 -8.25 21.92
CA ARG A 30 17.28 -7.46 21.60
C ARG A 30 16.25 -8.26 20.79
N GLN A 31 16.71 -9.14 19.90
CA GLN A 31 15.80 -10.06 19.19
C GLN A 31 15.11 -11.04 20.16
N GLU A 32 15.84 -11.55 21.15
CA GLU A 32 15.25 -12.40 22.20
C GLU A 32 14.26 -11.63 23.07
N LYS A 33 14.54 -10.36 23.37
CA LYS A 33 13.69 -9.54 24.24
C LYS A 33 12.46 -8.96 23.54
N TYR A 34 12.59 -8.48 22.31
CA TYR A 34 11.54 -7.73 21.59
C TYR A 34 10.95 -8.50 20.42
N GLY A 35 11.49 -9.67 20.08
CA GLY A 35 11.09 -10.44 18.90
C GLY A 35 11.66 -9.89 17.59
N LYS A 36 11.27 -10.50 16.48
CA LYS A 36 11.62 -10.07 15.13
C LYS A 36 10.76 -8.88 14.68
N ASN A 37 11.29 -8.08 13.77
CA ASN A 37 10.54 -6.99 13.11
C ASN A 37 9.55 -7.56 12.08
N LYS A 38 8.51 -8.22 12.59
CA LYS A 38 7.47 -8.86 11.80
C LYS A 38 6.10 -8.52 12.37
N LEU A 39 5.14 -8.25 11.50
CA LEU A 39 3.75 -8.13 11.91
C LEU A 39 3.24 -9.52 12.33
N GLU A 40 2.69 -9.63 13.54
CA GLU A 40 2.11 -10.89 14.00
C GLU A 40 0.90 -11.23 13.15
N GLU A 41 0.87 -12.46 12.67
CA GLU A 41 -0.34 -13.05 12.12
C GLU A 41 -1.18 -13.58 13.30
N LYS A 42 -2.51 -13.60 13.13
CA LYS A 42 -3.42 -14.23 14.09
C LYS A 42 -2.88 -15.62 14.41
N LYS A 43 -2.64 -15.92 15.68
CA LYS A 43 -2.13 -17.23 16.11
C LYS A 43 -3.00 -18.31 15.50
N LYS A 44 -2.37 -19.24 14.76
CA LYS A 44 -3.09 -20.38 14.20
C LYS A 44 -3.73 -21.14 15.35
N GLU A 45 -5.04 -21.28 15.30
CA GLU A 45 -5.76 -22.08 16.29
C GLU A 45 -5.25 -23.53 16.23
N SER A 46 -5.02 -24.12 17.39
CA SER A 46 -4.64 -25.52 17.46
C SER A 46 -5.70 -26.39 16.80
N PHE A 47 -5.27 -27.49 16.17
CA PHE A 47 -6.15 -28.49 15.60
C PHE A 47 -7.26 -28.94 16.56
N ILE A 48 -6.92 -29.10 17.84
CA ILE A 48 -7.87 -29.50 18.90
C ILE A 48 -8.93 -28.41 19.12
N VAL A 49 -8.53 -27.13 19.13
CA VAL A 49 -9.48 -26.01 19.30
C VAL A 49 -10.45 -25.92 18.12
N LYS A 50 -9.94 -26.06 16.89
CA LYS A 50 -10.76 -26.11 15.69
C LYS A 50 -11.71 -27.29 15.70
N PHE A 51 -11.24 -28.46 16.13
CA PHE A 51 -12.06 -29.64 16.27
C PHE A 51 -13.20 -29.45 17.27
N ILE A 52 -12.91 -28.89 18.45
CA ILE A 52 -13.95 -28.60 19.46
C ILE A 52 -14.95 -27.56 18.95
N LYS A 53 -14.49 -26.54 18.22
CA LYS A 53 -15.38 -25.52 17.64
C LYS A 53 -16.39 -26.10 16.65
N GLN A 54 -16.07 -27.19 15.94
CA GLN A 54 -17.03 -27.86 15.05
C GLN A 54 -18.26 -28.39 15.80
N PHE A 55 -18.12 -28.73 17.08
CA PHE A 55 -19.24 -29.21 17.90
C PHE A 55 -20.22 -28.08 18.32
N ASN A 56 -19.90 -26.84 18.05
CA ASN A 56 -20.79 -25.69 18.31
C ASN A 56 -21.80 -25.43 17.17
N ASP A 57 -21.94 -26.37 16.25
CA ASP A 57 -22.97 -26.31 15.20
C ASP A 57 -24.30 -26.80 15.74
N PHE A 58 -25.40 -26.08 15.40
CA PHE A 58 -26.76 -26.38 15.87
C PHE A 58 -27.20 -27.82 15.52
N MET A 59 -26.83 -28.27 14.32
CA MET A 59 -27.20 -29.62 13.86
C MET A 59 -26.42 -30.69 14.60
N ILE A 60 -25.13 -30.49 14.84
CA ILE A 60 -24.30 -31.43 15.60
C ILE A 60 -24.79 -31.51 17.05
N ILE A 61 -25.23 -30.41 17.66
CA ILE A 61 -25.81 -30.44 19.00
C ILE A 61 -27.08 -31.31 19.05
N ILE A 62 -27.95 -31.18 18.05
CA ILE A 62 -29.15 -32.04 17.96
C ILE A 62 -28.75 -33.53 17.87
N LEU A 63 -27.74 -33.87 17.04
CA LEU A 63 -27.26 -35.24 16.91
C LEU A 63 -26.67 -35.80 18.21
N ILE A 64 -25.91 -34.98 18.94
CA ILE A 64 -25.38 -35.39 20.24
C ILE A 64 -26.52 -35.65 21.24
N ILE A 65 -27.52 -34.77 21.29
CA ILE A 65 -28.70 -34.97 22.16
C ILE A 65 -29.43 -36.22 21.79
N ALA A 66 -29.64 -36.47 20.49
CA ALA A 66 -30.30 -37.68 20.00
C ALA A 66 -29.53 -38.96 20.37
N SER A 67 -28.18 -38.94 20.22
CA SER A 67 -27.32 -40.05 20.63
C SER A 67 -27.39 -40.34 22.13
N ILE A 68 -27.40 -39.29 22.97
CA ILE A 68 -27.56 -39.47 24.43
C ILE A 68 -28.93 -40.06 24.78
N ILE A 69 -29.98 -39.54 24.15
CA ILE A 69 -31.34 -40.10 24.39
C ILE A 69 -31.40 -41.58 23.93
N SER A 70 -30.86 -41.90 22.77
CA SER A 70 -30.76 -43.28 22.26
C SER A 70 -30.08 -44.20 23.27
N ALA A 71 -28.91 -43.78 23.80
CA ALA A 71 -28.18 -44.59 24.79
C ALA A 71 -28.95 -44.75 26.12
N VAL A 72 -29.66 -43.74 26.59
CA VAL A 72 -30.49 -43.78 27.81
C VAL A 72 -31.65 -44.74 27.63
N VAL A 73 -32.32 -44.67 26.48
CA VAL A 73 -33.46 -45.52 26.15
C VAL A 73 -33.05 -47.00 26.03
N SER A 74 -31.97 -47.32 25.31
CA SER A 74 -31.44 -48.67 25.23
C SER A 74 -31.10 -49.28 26.61
N LYS A 75 -30.55 -48.47 27.50
CA LYS A 75 -30.29 -48.86 28.89
C LYS A 75 -31.58 -49.11 29.69
N MET A 76 -32.63 -48.34 29.47
CA MET A 76 -33.91 -48.49 30.18
C MET A 76 -34.66 -49.77 29.74
N GLN A 77 -34.47 -50.18 28.46
CA GLN A 77 -35.07 -51.42 27.93
C GLN A 77 -34.33 -52.71 28.37
N GLY A 78 -33.20 -52.56 29.03
CA GLY A 78 -32.36 -53.69 29.42
C GLY A 78 -31.62 -54.36 28.27
N GLU A 79 -31.69 -53.77 27.07
CA GLU A 79 -30.93 -54.15 25.91
C GLU A 79 -29.61 -53.37 25.96
N ASN A 80 -28.46 -54.06 26.09
CA ASN A 80 -27.15 -53.43 26.04
C ASN A 80 -26.72 -53.13 24.60
N ASP A 81 -27.68 -52.71 23.75
CA ASP A 81 -27.42 -52.37 22.34
C ASP A 81 -27.21 -50.88 22.18
N TYR A 82 -25.94 -50.47 22.15
CA TYR A 82 -25.52 -49.05 21.95
C TYR A 82 -25.09 -48.79 20.51
N VAL A 83 -25.37 -49.69 19.56
CA VAL A 83 -24.88 -49.60 18.17
C VAL A 83 -25.32 -48.30 17.51
N ASP A 84 -26.57 -47.91 17.63
CA ASP A 84 -27.09 -46.66 17.03
C ASP A 84 -26.43 -45.41 17.62
N SER A 85 -26.27 -45.38 18.93
CA SER A 85 -25.60 -44.28 19.61
C SER A 85 -24.12 -44.16 19.18
N ILE A 86 -23.43 -45.27 19.03
CA ILE A 86 -22.04 -45.31 18.57
C ILE A 86 -21.94 -44.87 17.11
N ILE A 87 -22.85 -45.27 16.25
CA ILE A 87 -22.92 -44.87 14.84
C ILE A 87 -23.11 -43.34 14.74
N ILE A 88 -24.07 -42.79 15.48
CA ILE A 88 -24.33 -41.33 15.48
C ILE A 88 -23.10 -40.55 15.94
N ILE A 89 -22.46 -40.94 17.06
CA ILE A 89 -21.22 -40.30 17.52
C ILE A 89 -20.10 -40.46 16.50
N GLY A 90 -19.99 -41.66 15.87
CA GLY A 90 -19.00 -41.90 14.82
C GLY A 90 -19.15 -40.96 13.64
N ILE A 91 -20.38 -40.72 13.19
CA ILE A 91 -20.69 -39.75 12.12
C ILE A 91 -20.32 -38.34 12.54
N VAL A 92 -20.71 -37.90 13.74
CA VAL A 92 -20.39 -36.56 14.27
C VAL A 92 -18.87 -36.35 14.35
N VAL A 93 -18.11 -37.30 14.87
CA VAL A 93 -16.65 -37.24 14.97
C VAL A 93 -16.00 -37.19 13.57
N PHE A 94 -16.49 -38.05 12.65
CA PHE A 94 -15.99 -38.10 11.28
C PHE A 94 -16.20 -36.75 10.57
N ASN A 95 -17.40 -36.15 10.69
CA ASN A 95 -17.72 -34.89 10.09
C ASN A 95 -16.88 -33.74 10.67
N ALA A 96 -16.72 -33.68 12.00
CA ALA A 96 -15.87 -32.71 12.65
C ALA A 96 -14.41 -32.84 12.17
N LEU A 97 -13.89 -34.04 12.02
CA LEU A 97 -12.55 -34.30 11.51
C LEU A 97 -12.38 -33.84 10.05
N MET A 98 -13.35 -34.19 9.19
CA MET A 98 -13.36 -33.76 7.79
C MET A 98 -13.42 -32.23 7.66
N GLY A 99 -14.23 -31.55 8.47
CA GLY A 99 -14.32 -30.09 8.52
C GLY A 99 -12.96 -29.45 8.84
N VAL A 100 -12.26 -29.92 9.87
CA VAL A 100 -10.93 -29.40 10.24
C VAL A 100 -9.88 -29.69 9.17
N ILE A 101 -9.87 -30.88 8.55
CA ILE A 101 -8.94 -31.21 7.46
C ILE A 101 -9.15 -30.29 6.25
N GLN A 102 -10.39 -30.00 5.88
CA GLN A 102 -10.72 -29.12 4.77
C GLN A 102 -10.29 -27.66 5.07
N GLU A 103 -10.56 -27.18 6.29
CA GLU A 103 -10.13 -25.86 6.73
C GLU A 103 -8.59 -25.72 6.71
N ALA A 104 -7.86 -26.73 7.21
CA ALA A 104 -6.40 -26.76 7.20
C ALA A 104 -5.82 -26.76 5.76
N LYS A 105 -6.43 -27.48 4.82
CA LYS A 105 -6.03 -27.46 3.41
C LYS A 105 -6.23 -26.08 2.77
N ALA A 106 -7.35 -25.42 3.07
CA ALA A 106 -7.65 -24.07 2.58
C ALA A 106 -6.63 -23.04 3.10
N GLU A 107 -6.29 -23.07 4.39
CA GLU A 107 -5.26 -22.20 4.99
C GLU A 107 -3.87 -22.41 4.35
N LYS A 108 -3.47 -23.65 4.13
CA LYS A 108 -2.16 -23.96 3.52
C LYS A 108 -2.02 -23.41 2.10
N SER A 109 -3.10 -23.40 1.32
CA SER A 109 -3.10 -22.83 -0.04
C SER A 109 -2.89 -21.31 -0.04
N ILE A 110 -3.36 -20.61 0.99
CA ILE A 110 -3.16 -19.16 1.17
C ILE A 110 -1.74 -18.86 1.64
N GLU A 111 -1.16 -19.69 2.51
CA GLU A 111 0.18 -19.48 3.06
C GLU A 111 1.28 -19.57 1.98
N ALA A 112 1.12 -20.46 1.00
CA ALA A 112 2.04 -20.60 -0.13
C ALA A 112 2.15 -19.31 -0.99
N LEU A 113 1.11 -18.46 -0.99
CA LEU A 113 1.09 -17.18 -1.71
C LEU A 113 1.78 -16.03 -0.95
N LYS A 114 2.00 -16.18 0.36
CA LYS A 114 2.58 -15.13 1.22
C LYS A 114 4.11 -15.09 1.20
N GLN A 115 4.79 -16.12 0.73
CA GLN A 115 6.27 -16.18 0.70
C GLN A 115 6.84 -15.39 -0.48
N MET A 116 6.58 -14.08 -0.55
CA MET A 116 7.18 -13.20 -1.55
C MET A 116 8.38 -12.45 -0.93
N THR A 117 9.42 -12.35 -1.69
CA THR A 117 10.74 -11.70 -1.57
C THR A 117 11.04 -10.98 -0.25
N PRO A 118 12.06 -11.38 0.52
CA PRO A 118 12.47 -10.69 1.74
C PRO A 118 12.92 -9.26 1.42
N GLN A 119 12.43 -8.29 2.18
CA GLN A 119 12.87 -6.90 2.08
C GLN A 119 14.22 -6.77 2.77
N LEU A 120 15.21 -6.19 2.07
CA LEU A 120 16.53 -5.91 2.60
C LEU A 120 16.61 -4.48 3.15
N ALA A 121 17.35 -4.30 4.23
CA ALA A 121 17.62 -3.01 4.84
C ALA A 121 19.12 -2.81 5.03
N LYS A 122 19.63 -1.62 4.67
CA LYS A 122 21.01 -1.23 4.94
C LYS A 122 21.12 -0.72 6.37
N THR A 123 21.96 -1.33 7.18
CA THR A 123 22.16 -0.96 8.60
C THR A 123 23.65 -0.85 8.94
N ILE A 124 23.97 -0.02 9.93
CA ILE A 124 25.32 0.11 10.47
C ILE A 124 25.41 -0.77 11.71
N ARG A 125 26.26 -1.81 11.66
CA ARG A 125 26.55 -2.70 12.79
C ARG A 125 28.06 -2.87 12.92
N ASN A 126 28.60 -2.82 14.14
CA ASN A 126 30.05 -2.90 14.40
C ASN A 126 30.87 -1.91 13.55
N GLY A 127 30.37 -0.71 13.29
CA GLY A 127 31.01 0.32 12.47
C GLY A 127 31.07 0.02 10.96
N LYS A 128 30.36 -1.00 10.50
CA LYS A 128 30.30 -1.37 9.07
C LYS A 128 28.86 -1.32 8.57
N THR A 129 28.69 -0.83 7.34
CA THR A 129 27.40 -0.93 6.66
C THR A 129 27.21 -2.36 6.16
N VAL A 130 26.09 -2.98 6.57
CA VAL A 130 25.71 -4.34 6.19
C VAL A 130 24.26 -4.35 5.72
N GLU A 131 23.95 -5.19 4.75
CA GLU A 131 22.57 -5.46 4.35
C GLU A 131 22.04 -6.64 5.16
N VAL A 132 20.89 -6.44 5.79
CA VAL A 132 20.20 -7.46 6.60
C VAL A 132 18.75 -7.59 6.12
N ASN A 133 18.15 -8.74 6.41
CA ASN A 133 16.71 -8.87 6.22
C ASN A 133 15.99 -7.89 7.16
N ALA A 134 14.99 -7.16 6.63
CA ALA A 134 14.21 -6.21 7.42
C ALA A 134 13.58 -6.85 8.67
N GLU A 135 13.25 -8.14 8.63
CA GLU A 135 12.75 -8.89 9.79
C GLU A 135 13.77 -9.03 10.94
N GLU A 136 15.07 -8.86 10.64
CA GLU A 136 16.14 -8.99 11.62
C GLU A 136 16.52 -7.69 12.30
N LEU A 137 15.88 -6.58 11.92
CA LEU A 137 16.08 -5.29 12.56
C LEU A 137 15.55 -5.28 13.98
N VAL A 138 16.27 -4.57 14.85
CA VAL A 138 15.92 -4.39 16.26
C VAL A 138 15.90 -2.91 16.64
N LYS A 139 15.19 -2.57 17.69
CA LYS A 139 15.21 -1.21 18.27
C LYS A 139 16.66 -0.79 18.55
N GLY A 140 17.06 0.37 18.04
CA GLY A 140 18.40 0.92 18.15
C GLY A 140 19.35 0.56 17.01
N ASP A 141 18.93 -0.20 16.00
CA ASP A 141 19.70 -0.31 14.75
C ASP A 141 19.76 1.04 14.05
N ILE A 142 20.91 1.38 13.47
CA ILE A 142 21.08 2.55 12.62
C ILE A 142 20.87 2.12 11.18
N ILE A 143 19.86 2.69 10.53
CA ILE A 143 19.55 2.39 9.12
C ILE A 143 19.94 3.55 8.22
N ILE A 144 20.27 3.23 6.97
CA ILE A 144 20.54 4.19 5.90
C ILE A 144 19.31 4.20 4.99
N LEU A 145 18.78 5.39 4.77
CA LEU A 145 17.64 5.64 3.89
C LEU A 145 18.15 6.35 2.63
N ASP A 146 18.10 5.69 1.49
CA ASP A 146 18.41 6.25 0.18
C ASP A 146 17.13 6.35 -0.67
N ALA A 147 17.09 7.26 -1.62
CA ALA A 147 15.98 7.36 -2.56
C ALA A 147 15.71 6.00 -3.25
N GLY A 148 14.44 5.59 -3.27
CA GLY A 148 14.00 4.28 -3.75
C GLY A 148 13.96 3.18 -2.66
N ASN A 149 14.51 3.42 -1.48
CA ASN A 149 14.48 2.47 -0.38
C ASN A 149 13.15 2.53 0.38
N PHE A 150 12.73 1.37 0.82
CA PHE A 150 11.58 1.19 1.70
C PHE A 150 11.99 1.42 3.16
N VAL A 151 11.15 2.08 3.95
CA VAL A 151 11.36 2.26 5.40
C VAL A 151 10.93 0.99 6.13
N PRO A 152 11.89 0.23 6.71
CA PRO A 152 11.63 -1.13 7.18
C PRO A 152 11.01 -1.20 8.58
N ALA A 153 11.06 -0.11 9.35
CA ALA A 153 10.59 -0.02 10.73
C ALA A 153 10.30 1.45 11.08
N ASP A 154 9.64 1.73 12.20
CA ASP A 154 9.50 3.13 12.65
C ASP A 154 10.85 3.64 13.18
N CYS A 155 11.24 4.83 12.72
CA CYS A 155 12.58 5.36 12.94
C CYS A 155 12.56 6.84 13.32
N ARG A 156 13.53 7.27 14.14
CA ARG A 156 13.87 8.67 14.39
C ARG A 156 15.01 9.06 13.47
N ILE A 157 14.83 10.10 12.67
CA ILE A 157 15.84 10.60 11.72
C ILE A 157 16.97 11.26 12.49
N LEU A 158 18.21 10.90 12.18
CA LEU A 158 19.45 11.42 12.76
C LEU A 158 20.14 12.42 11.84
N GLU A 159 20.18 12.10 10.54
CA GLU A 159 20.70 12.95 9.47
C GLU A 159 19.72 12.97 8.31
N SER A 160 19.54 14.12 7.67
CA SER A 160 18.68 14.27 6.50
C SER A 160 19.33 15.24 5.50
N HIS A 161 19.42 14.81 4.24
CA HIS A 161 19.91 15.61 3.12
C HIS A 161 18.86 15.56 2.01
N ASN A 162 18.03 16.60 1.92
CA ASN A 162 16.87 16.67 1.01
C ASN A 162 15.97 15.44 1.08
N LEU A 163 15.88 14.83 2.27
CA LEU A 163 15.17 13.59 2.51
C LEU A 163 13.67 13.82 2.44
N LYS A 164 13.00 13.15 1.51
CA LYS A 164 11.54 13.12 1.38
C LYS A 164 11.04 11.69 1.41
N ILE A 165 10.01 11.44 2.19
CA ILE A 165 9.42 10.12 2.38
C ILE A 165 7.94 10.17 2.01
N GLU A 166 7.51 9.29 1.11
CA GLU A 166 6.11 9.10 0.79
C GLU A 166 5.45 8.23 1.87
N GLU A 167 4.52 8.82 2.59
CA GLU A 167 3.80 8.21 3.72
C GLU A 167 2.31 8.02 3.42
N SER A 168 1.95 7.94 2.13
CA SER A 168 0.56 7.85 1.67
C SER A 168 -0.22 6.69 2.26
N SER A 169 0.45 5.57 2.53
CA SER A 169 -0.17 4.40 3.20
C SER A 169 -0.66 4.68 4.63
N LEU A 170 -0.15 5.73 5.29
CA LEU A 170 -0.49 6.09 6.66
C LEU A 170 -1.26 7.42 6.74
N THR A 171 -0.93 8.38 5.88
CA THR A 171 -1.49 9.74 5.91
C THR A 171 -2.55 9.97 4.84
N GLY A 172 -2.56 9.15 3.78
CA GLY A 172 -3.38 9.34 2.59
C GLY A 172 -2.84 10.40 1.62
N GLU A 173 -1.76 11.12 1.97
CA GLU A 173 -1.16 12.14 1.13
C GLU A 173 -0.06 11.55 0.23
N THR A 174 -0.19 11.74 -1.08
CA THR A 174 0.75 11.20 -2.08
C THR A 174 2.00 12.07 -2.26
N GLN A 175 2.02 13.28 -1.72
CA GLN A 175 3.20 14.13 -1.77
C GLN A 175 4.20 13.69 -0.70
N GLY A 176 5.46 13.46 -1.09
CA GLY A 176 6.51 13.10 -0.16
C GLY A 176 6.70 14.13 0.95
N ALA A 177 6.58 13.70 2.20
CA ALA A 177 6.80 14.51 3.37
C ALA A 177 8.29 14.85 3.52
N GLU A 178 8.60 16.12 3.60
CA GLU A 178 9.98 16.60 3.85
C GLU A 178 10.40 16.27 5.28
N LYS A 179 11.58 15.65 5.42
CA LYS A 179 12.10 15.17 6.70
C LYS A 179 13.30 15.99 7.16
N ASP A 180 13.29 16.34 8.43
CA ASP A 180 14.32 17.14 9.07
C ASP A 180 14.71 16.54 10.42
N ALA A 181 16.00 16.23 10.59
CA ALA A 181 16.55 15.59 11.78
C ALA A 181 16.54 16.51 13.01
N ASP A 182 16.66 17.82 12.83
CA ASP A 182 16.88 18.80 13.90
C ASP A 182 15.58 19.41 14.45
N ILE A 183 14.45 19.24 13.73
CA ILE A 183 13.14 19.70 14.18
C ILE A 183 12.64 18.81 15.33
N LEU A 184 12.07 19.43 16.37
CA LEU A 184 11.33 18.72 17.42
C LEU A 184 9.84 18.89 17.19
N CYS A 185 9.13 17.77 17.17
CA CYS A 185 7.69 17.77 16.94
C CYS A 185 6.92 17.73 18.26
N ASN A 186 5.70 18.26 18.27
CA ASN A 186 4.83 18.21 19.43
C ASN A 186 4.40 16.77 19.76
N LYS A 187 4.10 16.52 21.04
CA LYS A 187 3.67 15.19 21.51
C LYS A 187 2.43 14.68 20.77
N ASN A 188 1.51 15.56 20.44
CA ASN A 188 0.24 15.25 19.77
C ASN A 188 0.24 15.60 18.27
N ALA A 189 1.41 15.74 17.65
CA ALA A 189 1.49 16.00 16.22
C ALA A 189 0.86 14.85 15.41
N PRO A 190 0.05 15.13 14.38
CA PRO A 190 -0.39 14.12 13.41
C PRO A 190 0.81 13.43 12.75
N LEU A 191 0.63 12.21 12.24
CA LEU A 191 1.73 11.44 11.64
C LEU A 191 2.41 12.20 10.49
N GLY A 192 1.66 12.86 9.61
CA GLY A 192 2.19 13.64 8.50
C GLY A 192 3.02 14.85 8.91
N ASP A 193 2.81 15.39 10.12
CA ASP A 193 3.54 16.53 10.65
C ASP A 193 4.79 16.14 11.45
N MET A 194 5.03 14.84 11.64
CA MET A 194 6.22 14.35 12.34
C MET A 194 7.43 14.33 11.41
N LYS A 195 7.96 15.51 11.10
CA LYS A 195 9.08 15.69 10.15
C LYS A 195 10.37 15.01 10.57
N ASN A 196 10.56 14.68 11.84
CA ASN A 196 11.74 14.03 12.37
C ASN A 196 11.60 12.49 12.54
N MET A 197 10.49 11.94 12.08
CA MET A 197 10.21 10.50 12.12
C MET A 197 10.03 9.94 10.71
N ALA A 198 10.36 8.66 10.53
CA ALA A 198 10.02 7.87 9.34
C ALA A 198 9.27 6.61 9.80
N PHE A 199 8.25 6.23 9.09
CA PHE A 199 7.35 5.14 9.48
C PHE A 199 7.48 3.92 8.58
N MET A 200 7.29 2.73 9.17
CA MET A 200 7.25 1.46 8.45
C MET A 200 6.24 1.52 7.30
N ALA A 201 6.54 0.85 6.19
CA ALA A 201 5.73 0.79 4.98
C ALA A 201 5.68 2.07 4.13
N SER A 202 6.54 3.04 4.41
CA SER A 202 6.76 4.25 3.60
C SER A 202 7.94 4.07 2.64
N ILE A 203 8.06 4.93 1.64
CA ILE A 203 9.12 4.87 0.63
C ILE A 203 9.90 6.19 0.61
N THR A 204 11.22 6.12 0.63
CA THR A 204 12.08 7.28 0.42
C THR A 204 12.04 7.67 -1.06
N VAL A 205 11.49 8.85 -1.38
CA VAL A 205 11.32 9.29 -2.77
C VAL A 205 12.42 10.24 -3.24
N ASN A 206 13.09 10.92 -2.30
CA ASN A 206 14.19 11.83 -2.62
C ASN A 206 15.22 11.91 -1.49
N GLY A 207 16.46 12.28 -1.83
CA GLY A 207 17.55 12.51 -0.90
C GLY A 207 18.05 11.24 -0.21
N HIS A 208 18.80 11.44 0.86
CA HIS A 208 19.34 10.38 1.70
C HIS A 208 19.43 10.82 3.16
N GLY A 209 19.51 9.84 4.06
CA GLY A 209 19.63 10.14 5.48
C GLY A 209 19.96 8.91 6.32
N LYS A 210 20.21 9.14 7.61
CA LYS A 210 20.36 8.09 8.61
C LYS A 210 19.24 8.19 9.63
N ALA A 211 18.78 7.05 10.10
CA ALA A 211 17.76 6.99 11.13
C ALA A 211 18.05 5.86 12.13
N VAL A 212 17.58 6.01 13.35
CA VAL A 212 17.64 4.97 14.38
C VAL A 212 16.28 4.31 14.52
N VAL A 213 16.24 3.00 14.50
CA VAL A 213 15.01 2.21 14.68
C VAL A 213 14.49 2.41 16.11
N THR A 214 13.27 2.92 16.22
CA THR A 214 12.60 3.18 17.51
C THR A 214 11.61 2.09 17.88
N ASP A 215 10.87 1.60 16.90
CA ASP A 215 9.84 0.59 17.08
C ASP A 215 9.85 -0.42 15.94
N THR A 216 9.57 -1.69 16.29
CA THR A 216 9.62 -2.84 15.37
C THR A 216 8.34 -3.67 15.47
N GLY A 217 7.98 -4.37 14.41
CA GLY A 217 6.85 -5.31 14.35
C GLY A 217 5.53 -4.68 14.79
N MET A 218 4.83 -5.31 15.70
CA MET A 218 3.53 -4.86 16.20
C MET A 218 3.57 -3.54 17.00
N SER A 219 4.77 -3.10 17.42
CA SER A 219 4.92 -1.80 18.11
C SER A 219 4.97 -0.62 17.15
N THR A 220 5.20 -0.83 15.84
CA THR A 220 5.18 0.23 14.81
C THR A 220 3.78 0.80 14.62
N LYS A 221 3.67 1.95 13.95
CA LYS A 221 2.36 2.54 13.61
C LYS A 221 1.53 1.62 12.74
N VAL A 222 2.15 0.99 11.74
CA VAL A 222 1.51 -0.04 10.91
C VAL A 222 1.12 -1.25 11.75
N GLY A 223 1.96 -1.67 12.70
CA GLY A 223 1.66 -2.77 13.62
C GLY A 223 0.47 -2.48 14.53
N GLN A 224 0.34 -1.24 15.04
CA GLN A 224 -0.81 -0.80 15.83
C GLN A 224 -2.11 -0.85 15.02
N ILE A 225 -2.09 -0.39 13.77
CA ILE A 225 -3.23 -0.50 12.84
C ILE A 225 -3.55 -1.97 12.56
N ALA A 226 -2.53 -2.79 12.29
CA ALA A 226 -2.72 -4.22 12.07
C ALA A 226 -3.36 -4.92 13.27
N ASN A 227 -2.99 -4.54 14.50
CA ASN A 227 -3.58 -5.10 15.73
C ASN A 227 -5.06 -4.78 15.84
N MET A 228 -5.46 -3.54 15.56
CA MET A 228 -6.88 -3.15 15.53
C MET A 228 -7.70 -3.98 14.53
N ILE A 229 -7.11 -4.34 13.39
CA ILE A 229 -7.75 -5.17 12.37
C ILE A 229 -7.80 -6.66 12.78
N ILE A 230 -6.79 -7.14 13.54
CA ILE A 230 -6.71 -8.54 13.98
C ILE A 230 -7.75 -8.85 15.07
N GLU A 231 -8.08 -7.88 15.93
CA GLU A 231 -9.08 -8.02 17.01
C GLU A 231 -10.50 -8.13 16.47
N ASP A 232 -10.80 -7.59 15.29
CA ASP A 232 -12.10 -7.74 14.67
C ASP A 232 -12.26 -9.16 14.07
N GLU A 233 -13.27 -9.90 14.55
CA GLU A 233 -13.70 -11.14 13.92
C GLU A 233 -14.19 -10.83 12.50
N ALA A 234 -13.70 -11.60 11.54
CA ALA A 234 -14.15 -11.43 10.16
C ALA A 234 -15.68 -11.66 10.10
N PRO A 235 -16.48 -10.69 9.62
CA PRO A 235 -17.93 -10.85 9.53
C PRO A 235 -18.26 -12.05 8.64
N GLN A 236 -19.33 -12.78 9.01
CA GLN A 236 -19.83 -13.88 8.20
C GLN A 236 -20.23 -13.38 6.81
N THR A 237 -19.92 -14.16 5.79
CA THR A 237 -20.32 -13.83 4.40
C THR A 237 -21.83 -13.91 4.21
N PRO A 238 -22.39 -13.23 3.21
CA PRO A 238 -23.81 -13.35 2.86
C PRO A 238 -24.24 -14.81 2.64
N LEU A 239 -23.41 -15.61 2.00
CA LEU A 239 -23.66 -17.03 1.78
C LEU A 239 -23.69 -17.83 3.09
N GLN A 240 -22.70 -17.60 3.97
CA GLN A 240 -22.67 -18.28 5.28
C GLN A 240 -23.92 -17.95 6.12
N LYS A 241 -24.38 -16.68 6.11
CA LYS A 241 -25.62 -16.28 6.79
C LYS A 241 -26.84 -17.01 6.21
N LYS A 242 -26.99 -16.98 4.88
CA LYS A 242 -28.11 -17.67 4.19
C LYS A 242 -28.08 -19.16 4.41
N LEU A 243 -26.90 -19.79 4.36
CA LEU A 243 -26.77 -21.23 4.62
C LEU A 243 -27.13 -21.58 6.08
N GLY A 244 -26.74 -20.72 7.04
CA GLY A 244 -27.16 -20.87 8.42
C GLY A 244 -28.68 -20.76 8.59
N GLU A 245 -29.33 -19.84 7.89
CA GLU A 245 -30.79 -19.69 7.88
C GLU A 245 -31.48 -20.92 7.25
N VAL A 246 -31.00 -21.39 6.08
CA VAL A 246 -31.50 -22.60 5.43
C VAL A 246 -31.31 -23.82 6.33
N GLY A 247 -30.15 -23.96 6.97
CA GLY A 247 -29.88 -25.02 7.93
C GLY A 247 -30.88 -25.03 9.10
N LYS A 248 -31.18 -23.86 9.67
CA LYS A 248 -32.19 -23.71 10.73
C LYS A 248 -33.60 -24.10 10.26
N ILE A 249 -34.01 -23.64 9.07
CA ILE A 249 -35.32 -23.96 8.49
C ILE A 249 -35.45 -25.48 8.23
N LEU A 250 -34.42 -26.08 7.63
CA LEU A 250 -34.40 -27.54 7.38
C LEU A 250 -34.40 -28.34 8.67
N GLY A 251 -33.62 -27.92 9.68
CA GLY A 251 -33.60 -28.54 11.00
C GLY A 251 -34.96 -28.47 11.70
N LEU A 252 -35.61 -27.34 11.65
CA LEU A 252 -36.94 -27.16 12.22
C LEU A 252 -38.01 -27.99 11.49
N ALA A 253 -37.95 -28.01 10.14
CA ALA A 253 -38.84 -28.82 9.31
C ALA A 253 -38.68 -30.32 9.61
N CYS A 254 -37.43 -30.78 9.72
CA CYS A 254 -37.09 -32.13 10.07
C CYS A 254 -37.64 -32.53 11.45
N LEU A 255 -37.46 -31.65 12.45
CA LEU A 255 -37.99 -31.87 13.80
C LEU A 255 -39.51 -31.96 13.81
N VAL A 256 -40.22 -31.13 13.06
CA VAL A 256 -41.66 -31.22 12.90
C VAL A 256 -42.08 -32.54 12.26
N ILE A 257 -41.42 -32.97 11.20
CA ILE A 257 -41.67 -34.24 10.52
C ILE A 257 -41.43 -35.41 11.49
N CYS A 258 -40.36 -35.40 12.26
CA CYS A 258 -40.07 -36.42 13.26
C CYS A 258 -41.15 -36.51 14.34
N ILE A 259 -41.64 -35.38 14.82
CA ILE A 259 -42.77 -35.32 15.79
C ILE A 259 -44.05 -35.93 15.19
N ILE A 260 -44.37 -35.57 13.93
CA ILE A 260 -45.53 -36.13 13.22
C ILE A 260 -45.42 -37.67 13.10
N ILE A 261 -44.24 -38.15 12.66
CA ILE A 261 -43.99 -39.61 12.50
C ILE A 261 -44.10 -40.30 13.86
N PHE A 262 -43.54 -39.72 14.92
CA PHE A 262 -43.63 -40.24 16.28
C PHE A 262 -45.07 -40.35 16.73
N ILE A 263 -45.85 -39.29 16.57
CA ILE A 263 -47.28 -39.30 16.93
C ILE A 263 -48.09 -40.34 16.12
N MET A 264 -47.82 -40.42 14.82
CA MET A 264 -48.47 -41.44 13.95
C MET A 264 -48.17 -42.87 14.38
N GLY A 265 -46.94 -43.13 14.82
CA GLY A 265 -46.54 -44.41 15.36
C GLY A 265 -47.26 -44.77 16.63
N LEU A 266 -47.42 -43.80 17.55
CA LEU A 266 -48.22 -43.98 18.79
C LEU A 266 -49.67 -44.29 18.49
N ILE A 267 -50.30 -43.61 17.50
CA ILE A 267 -51.67 -43.86 17.08
C ILE A 267 -51.82 -45.30 16.49
N LYS A 268 -50.78 -45.82 15.84
CA LYS A 268 -50.76 -47.18 15.32
C LYS A 268 -50.38 -48.23 16.35
N HIS A 269 -50.24 -47.86 17.62
CA HIS A 269 -49.84 -48.77 18.71
C HIS A 269 -48.48 -49.42 18.52
N ILE A 270 -47.57 -48.79 17.76
CA ILE A 270 -46.17 -49.21 17.68
C ILE A 270 -45.47 -48.83 18.98
N GLU A 271 -44.51 -49.64 19.38
CA GLU A 271 -43.79 -49.36 20.62
C GLU A 271 -43.14 -47.96 20.62
N PRO A 272 -43.38 -47.12 21.65
CA PRO A 272 -42.95 -45.73 21.66
C PRO A 272 -41.44 -45.55 21.45
N VAL A 273 -40.65 -46.48 21.94
CA VAL A 273 -39.21 -46.46 21.83
C VAL A 273 -38.72 -46.73 20.40
N GLU A 274 -39.30 -47.76 19.75
CA GLU A 274 -39.00 -48.09 18.35
C GLU A 274 -39.33 -46.90 17.42
N MET A 275 -40.48 -46.27 17.63
CA MET A 275 -40.85 -45.06 16.86
C MET A 275 -39.97 -43.85 17.14
N PHE A 276 -39.53 -43.68 18.39
CA PHE A 276 -38.58 -42.62 18.72
C PHE A 276 -37.25 -42.81 17.99
N MET A 277 -36.72 -44.06 18.04
CA MET A 277 -35.45 -44.39 17.35
C MET A 277 -35.56 -44.21 15.83
N THR A 278 -36.66 -44.67 15.23
CA THR A 278 -36.94 -44.47 13.80
C THR A 278 -37.00 -42.97 13.44
N SER A 279 -37.69 -42.17 14.27
CA SER A 279 -37.77 -40.73 14.04
C SER A 279 -36.42 -40.03 14.16
N VAL A 280 -35.61 -40.40 15.15
CA VAL A 280 -34.23 -39.91 15.29
C VAL A 280 -33.34 -40.31 14.11
N GLY A 281 -33.43 -41.59 13.67
CA GLY A 281 -32.69 -42.06 12.50
C GLY A 281 -33.06 -41.27 11.23
N LEU A 282 -34.34 -40.96 11.04
CA LEU A 282 -34.79 -40.14 9.93
C LEU A 282 -34.27 -38.69 10.04
N ALA A 283 -34.25 -38.13 11.26
CA ALA A 283 -33.69 -36.80 11.49
C ALA A 283 -32.22 -36.75 11.10
N VAL A 284 -31.43 -37.74 11.50
CA VAL A 284 -30.00 -37.84 11.14
C VAL A 284 -29.81 -37.93 9.63
N ALA A 285 -30.59 -38.77 8.94
CA ALA A 285 -30.51 -38.95 7.51
C ALA A 285 -30.91 -37.70 6.69
N ALA A 286 -31.76 -36.85 7.24
CA ALA A 286 -32.23 -35.64 6.57
C ALA A 286 -31.29 -34.43 6.72
N ILE A 287 -30.26 -34.50 7.56
CA ILE A 287 -29.30 -33.40 7.79
C ILE A 287 -28.32 -33.28 6.62
N PRO A 288 -28.23 -32.10 5.95
CA PRO A 288 -27.33 -31.93 4.83
C PRO A 288 -25.89 -31.67 5.28
N GLU A 289 -25.20 -32.69 5.79
CA GLU A 289 -23.85 -32.58 6.40
C GLU A 289 -22.75 -32.12 5.42
N GLY A 290 -22.95 -32.34 4.11
CA GLY A 290 -21.99 -31.93 3.07
C GLY A 290 -22.01 -30.45 2.71
N LEU A 291 -22.98 -29.67 3.19
CA LEU A 291 -23.18 -28.27 2.74
C LEU A 291 -22.01 -27.34 3.08
N PRO A 292 -21.47 -27.30 4.31
CA PRO A 292 -20.31 -26.47 4.64
C PRO A 292 -19.04 -26.87 3.87
N ALA A 293 -18.87 -28.18 3.63
CA ALA A 293 -17.74 -28.72 2.88
C ALA A 293 -17.74 -28.27 1.42
N ILE A 294 -18.89 -28.34 0.76
CA ILE A 294 -19.06 -27.92 -0.64
C ILE A 294 -18.74 -26.44 -0.79
N VAL A 295 -19.21 -25.57 0.12
CA VAL A 295 -18.91 -24.14 0.11
C VAL A 295 -17.42 -23.88 0.23
N THR A 296 -16.76 -24.54 1.16
CA THR A 296 -15.30 -24.38 1.35
C THR A 296 -14.51 -24.82 0.11
N ILE A 297 -14.89 -25.91 -0.52
CA ILE A 297 -14.29 -26.40 -1.78
C ILE A 297 -14.51 -25.37 -2.91
N MET A 298 -15.73 -24.88 -3.08
CA MET A 298 -16.06 -23.88 -4.10
C MET A 298 -15.26 -22.57 -3.92
N LEU A 299 -15.17 -22.06 -2.70
CA LEU A 299 -14.37 -20.89 -2.39
C LEU A 299 -12.87 -21.13 -2.66
N SER A 300 -12.35 -22.31 -2.32
CA SER A 300 -10.96 -22.68 -2.58
C SER A 300 -10.63 -22.72 -4.09
N ILE A 301 -11.56 -23.26 -4.91
CA ILE A 301 -11.44 -23.20 -6.37
C ILE A 301 -11.43 -21.75 -6.87
N GLY A 302 -12.30 -20.91 -6.32
CA GLY A 302 -12.36 -19.48 -6.62
C GLY A 302 -11.04 -18.78 -6.31
N VAL A 303 -10.48 -18.97 -5.12
CA VAL A 303 -9.17 -18.45 -4.72
C VAL A 303 -8.07 -18.86 -5.70
N THR A 304 -8.05 -20.17 -6.07
CA THR A 304 -7.05 -20.70 -7.01
C THR A 304 -7.14 -20.02 -8.38
N LYS A 305 -8.36 -19.78 -8.89
CA LYS A 305 -8.59 -19.07 -10.16
C LYS A 305 -8.13 -17.61 -10.07
N MET A 306 -8.42 -16.92 -8.96
CA MET A 306 -8.02 -15.54 -8.75
C MET A 306 -6.50 -15.41 -8.59
N ALA A 307 -5.86 -16.34 -7.87
CA ALA A 307 -4.41 -16.39 -7.72
C ALA A 307 -3.69 -16.51 -9.08
N LYS A 308 -4.23 -17.33 -10.01
CA LYS A 308 -3.74 -17.42 -11.40
C LYS A 308 -3.87 -16.11 -12.19
N LYS A 309 -4.68 -15.18 -11.73
CA LYS A 309 -4.86 -13.84 -12.28
C LYS A 309 -4.09 -12.78 -11.48
N ASN A 310 -3.08 -13.20 -10.71
CA ASN A 310 -2.23 -12.33 -9.88
C ASN A 310 -3.00 -11.57 -8.76
N SER A 311 -4.18 -12.07 -8.37
CA SER A 311 -4.92 -11.51 -7.24
C SER A 311 -4.49 -12.18 -5.94
N ILE A 312 -4.12 -11.37 -4.93
CA ILE A 312 -3.72 -11.88 -3.61
C ILE A 312 -4.97 -11.95 -2.72
N ILE A 313 -5.39 -13.16 -2.40
CA ILE A 313 -6.54 -13.42 -1.54
C ILE A 313 -6.04 -13.78 -0.14
N ARG A 314 -6.40 -12.98 0.85
CA ARG A 314 -6.01 -13.20 2.26
C ARG A 314 -7.00 -14.05 3.06
N LYS A 315 -8.28 -14.02 2.70
CA LYS A 315 -9.35 -14.75 3.40
C LYS A 315 -10.29 -15.38 2.36
N LEU A 316 -10.67 -16.65 2.55
CA LEU A 316 -11.60 -17.36 1.66
C LEU A 316 -12.92 -16.62 1.42
N PRO A 317 -13.56 -16.04 2.46
CA PRO A 317 -14.81 -15.31 2.29
C PRO A 317 -14.70 -14.08 1.35
N ALA A 318 -13.51 -13.51 1.17
CA ALA A 318 -13.32 -12.34 0.31
C ALA A 318 -13.70 -12.60 -1.17
N VAL A 319 -13.53 -13.84 -1.64
CA VAL A 319 -13.88 -14.23 -3.02
C VAL A 319 -15.39 -14.12 -3.26
N GLU A 320 -16.18 -14.59 -2.30
CA GLU A 320 -17.64 -14.51 -2.36
C GLU A 320 -18.13 -13.07 -2.23
N THR A 321 -17.59 -12.34 -1.25
CA THR A 321 -17.97 -10.94 -1.02
C THR A 321 -17.68 -10.08 -2.26
N LEU A 322 -16.54 -10.29 -2.91
CA LEU A 322 -16.21 -9.60 -4.15
C LEU A 322 -17.21 -9.93 -5.26
N GLY A 323 -17.55 -11.22 -5.43
CA GLY A 323 -18.51 -11.67 -6.46
C GLY A 323 -19.96 -11.21 -6.23
N SER A 324 -20.33 -10.88 -4.99
CA SER A 324 -21.67 -10.39 -4.62
C SER A 324 -21.75 -8.87 -4.41
N SER A 325 -20.65 -8.15 -4.65
CA SER A 325 -20.61 -6.69 -4.50
C SER A 325 -21.42 -6.01 -5.59
N SER A 326 -22.29 -5.08 -5.19
CA SER A 326 -23.07 -4.20 -6.07
C SER A 326 -22.42 -2.83 -6.29
N VAL A 327 -21.47 -2.45 -5.42
CA VAL A 327 -20.75 -1.18 -5.47
C VAL A 327 -19.26 -1.44 -5.28
N ILE A 328 -18.44 -0.89 -6.17
CA ILE A 328 -16.97 -0.95 -6.07
C ILE A 328 -16.46 0.47 -5.85
N CYS A 329 -15.86 0.71 -4.68
CA CYS A 329 -15.16 1.95 -4.36
C CYS A 329 -13.66 1.75 -4.65
N SER A 330 -13.14 2.47 -5.63
CA SER A 330 -11.74 2.37 -6.04
C SER A 330 -11.00 3.67 -5.76
N ASP A 331 -9.79 3.58 -5.21
CA ASP A 331 -8.86 4.69 -5.19
C ASP A 331 -8.39 4.98 -6.63
N LYS A 332 -8.08 6.23 -6.91
CA LYS A 332 -7.58 6.66 -8.21
C LYS A 332 -6.10 6.38 -8.35
N THR A 333 -5.30 6.93 -7.42
CA THR A 333 -3.85 7.00 -7.55
C THR A 333 -3.18 5.66 -7.20
N GLY A 334 -2.38 5.12 -8.11
CA GLY A 334 -1.70 3.84 -7.93
C GLY A 334 -2.60 2.60 -8.06
N THR A 335 -3.94 2.76 -8.10
CA THR A 335 -4.91 1.69 -8.33
C THR A 335 -5.42 1.73 -9.77
N LEU A 336 -6.17 2.75 -10.14
CA LEU A 336 -6.64 2.96 -11.52
C LEU A 336 -5.56 3.58 -12.40
N THR A 337 -4.65 4.35 -11.82
CA THR A 337 -3.53 4.99 -12.49
C THR A 337 -2.20 4.30 -12.15
N GLN A 338 -1.16 4.65 -12.90
CA GLN A 338 0.17 4.03 -12.78
C GLN A 338 0.97 4.54 -11.57
N ASN A 339 0.51 5.60 -10.88
CA ASN A 339 1.27 6.39 -9.91
C ASN A 339 2.60 6.89 -10.50
N LYS A 340 2.58 7.28 -11.77
CA LYS A 340 3.74 7.71 -12.51
C LYS A 340 3.35 8.86 -13.43
N MET A 341 3.80 10.06 -13.10
CA MET A 341 3.55 11.22 -13.94
C MET A 341 4.23 11.06 -15.30
N LYS A 342 3.54 11.50 -16.36
CA LYS A 342 4.06 11.54 -17.74
C LYS A 342 3.73 12.87 -18.39
N VAL A 343 4.67 13.43 -19.14
CA VAL A 343 4.42 14.58 -20.01
C VAL A 343 3.63 14.11 -21.22
N VAL A 344 2.45 14.70 -21.45
CA VAL A 344 1.53 14.30 -22.53
C VAL A 344 1.17 15.43 -23.49
N ASP A 345 1.28 16.69 -23.08
CA ASP A 345 1.01 17.86 -23.92
C ASP A 345 2.06 18.95 -23.65
N VAL A 346 2.63 19.52 -24.68
CA VAL A 346 3.61 20.62 -24.59
C VAL A 346 3.21 21.72 -25.54
N ARG A 347 2.96 22.91 -25.00
CA ARG A 347 2.61 24.13 -25.74
C ARG A 347 3.78 25.09 -25.74
N SER A 348 4.64 25.00 -26.74
CA SER A 348 5.83 25.82 -26.92
C SER A 348 6.23 25.90 -28.39
N GLN A 349 7.07 26.87 -28.76
CA GLN A 349 7.65 26.99 -30.10
C GLN A 349 8.69 25.88 -30.39
N SER A 350 9.29 25.30 -29.35
CA SER A 350 10.16 24.12 -29.46
C SER A 350 9.97 23.23 -28.23
N LYS A 351 9.49 22.01 -28.49
CA LYS A 351 9.32 20.99 -27.43
C LYS A 351 10.68 20.65 -26.77
N LYS A 352 11.73 20.49 -27.57
CA LYS A 352 13.05 20.16 -27.05
C LYS A 352 13.58 21.25 -26.12
N PHE A 353 13.53 22.53 -26.55
CA PHE A 353 14.03 23.63 -25.78
C PHE A 353 13.34 23.83 -24.42
N ILE A 354 12.00 23.77 -24.37
CA ILE A 354 11.27 23.89 -23.11
C ILE A 354 11.58 22.73 -22.16
N ILE A 355 11.69 21.50 -22.66
CA ILE A 355 12.00 20.32 -21.85
C ILE A 355 13.42 20.40 -21.31
N GLU A 356 14.40 20.83 -22.11
CA GLU A 356 15.79 21.03 -21.66
C GLU A 356 15.88 22.10 -20.56
N LEU A 357 15.23 23.25 -20.73
CA LEU A 357 15.18 24.29 -19.68
C LEU A 357 14.47 23.77 -18.41
N ALA A 358 13.33 23.13 -18.56
CA ALA A 358 12.61 22.57 -17.43
C ALA A 358 13.42 21.52 -16.68
N THR A 359 14.20 20.69 -17.39
CA THR A 359 15.10 19.67 -16.81
C THR A 359 16.22 20.31 -15.97
N LEU A 360 16.84 21.38 -16.47
CA LEU A 360 17.83 22.13 -15.70
C LEU A 360 17.28 22.69 -14.39
N CYS A 361 15.98 23.00 -14.36
CA CYS A 361 15.27 23.48 -13.18
C CYS A 361 14.61 22.32 -12.40
N THR A 362 15.34 21.22 -12.16
CA THR A 362 14.88 20.06 -11.35
C THR A 362 15.95 19.62 -10.38
N ASP A 363 15.52 18.97 -9.27
CA ASP A 363 16.40 18.39 -8.25
C ASP A 363 16.52 16.86 -8.41
N CYS A 364 16.15 16.32 -9.58
CA CYS A 364 16.27 14.91 -9.87
C CYS A 364 17.72 14.47 -10.07
N ASP A 365 18.05 13.29 -9.58
CA ASP A 365 19.28 12.57 -9.90
C ASP A 365 19.07 11.56 -11.03
N VAL A 366 20.07 11.43 -11.89
CA VAL A 366 20.06 10.48 -13.02
C VAL A 366 21.24 9.54 -12.90
N ASN A 367 20.99 8.28 -12.59
CA ASN A 367 21.99 7.21 -12.55
C ASN A 367 21.83 6.32 -13.78
N VAL A 368 22.95 5.96 -14.39
CA VAL A 368 22.97 5.03 -15.54
C VAL A 368 23.46 3.66 -15.07
N GLU A 369 22.55 2.68 -15.01
CA GLU A 369 22.86 1.29 -14.68
C GLU A 369 22.60 0.40 -15.89
N ASN A 370 23.60 -0.36 -16.32
CA ASN A 370 23.52 -1.28 -17.47
C ASN A 370 23.03 -0.61 -18.77
N GLY A 371 23.38 0.67 -19.00
CA GLY A 371 22.95 1.43 -20.17
C GLY A 371 21.52 1.98 -20.11
N VAL A 372 20.80 1.76 -19.01
CA VAL A 372 19.45 2.31 -18.77
C VAL A 372 19.54 3.45 -17.76
N ALA A 373 19.02 4.60 -18.13
CA ALA A 373 18.95 5.75 -17.23
C ALA A 373 17.80 5.56 -16.23
N LYS A 374 18.13 5.57 -14.93
CA LYS A 374 17.16 5.60 -13.84
C LYS A 374 17.10 7.01 -13.27
N VAL A 375 15.93 7.60 -13.25
CA VAL A 375 15.68 8.95 -12.73
C VAL A 375 15.08 8.83 -11.34
N PHE A 376 15.66 9.53 -10.37
CA PHE A 376 15.21 9.62 -8.98
C PHE A 376 14.82 11.05 -8.66
N GLY A 377 13.71 11.25 -7.97
CA GLY A 377 13.22 12.57 -7.61
C GLY A 377 11.69 12.62 -7.52
N GLU A 378 11.14 13.81 -7.35
CA GLU A 378 9.68 14.01 -7.30
C GLU A 378 9.00 13.56 -8.61
N PRO A 379 7.80 12.97 -8.54
CA PRO A 379 7.11 12.42 -9.72
C PRO A 379 6.94 13.43 -10.87
N THR A 380 6.66 14.69 -10.54
CA THR A 380 6.50 15.77 -11.52
C THR A 380 7.81 16.12 -12.23
N GLU A 381 8.89 16.22 -11.48
CA GLU A 381 10.21 16.53 -12.03
C GLU A 381 10.79 15.35 -12.79
N LYS A 382 10.60 14.14 -12.26
CA LYS A 382 10.98 12.90 -12.92
C LYS A 382 10.36 12.78 -14.30
N ALA A 383 9.07 13.13 -14.46
CA ALA A 383 8.40 13.13 -15.75
C ALA A 383 9.07 14.07 -16.78
N ILE A 384 9.55 15.23 -16.33
CA ILE A 384 10.27 16.19 -17.19
C ILE A 384 11.62 15.62 -17.62
N VAL A 385 12.37 15.04 -16.68
CA VAL A 385 13.71 14.47 -16.96
C VAL A 385 13.60 13.21 -17.84
N GLU A 386 12.59 12.38 -17.63
CA GLU A 386 12.31 11.23 -18.51
C GLU A 386 11.95 11.72 -19.93
N GLU A 387 11.17 12.79 -20.07
CA GLU A 387 10.86 13.37 -21.37
C GLU A 387 12.08 14.03 -22.03
N CYS A 388 13.02 14.56 -21.23
CA CYS A 388 14.29 15.08 -21.75
C CYS A 388 15.10 13.98 -22.45
N ILE A 389 15.10 12.77 -21.92
CA ILE A 389 15.74 11.61 -22.55
C ILE A 389 15.01 11.27 -23.88
N ASN A 390 13.68 11.33 -23.91
CA ASN A 390 12.89 11.06 -25.11
C ASN A 390 13.16 12.07 -26.24
N VAL A 391 13.44 13.33 -25.93
CA VAL A 391 13.81 14.35 -26.94
C VAL A 391 15.29 14.34 -27.33
N GLY A 392 16.03 13.34 -26.85
CA GLY A 392 17.44 13.12 -27.22
C GLY A 392 18.47 13.92 -26.42
N SER A 393 18.07 14.44 -25.24
CA SER A 393 18.97 15.18 -24.33
C SER A 393 19.06 14.45 -22.97
N THR A 394 20.11 14.72 -22.21
CA THR A 394 20.29 14.17 -20.86
C THR A 394 20.63 15.29 -19.87
N LYS A 395 20.13 15.19 -18.63
CA LYS A 395 20.39 16.18 -17.59
C LYS A 395 21.89 16.43 -17.40
N ASN A 396 22.69 15.36 -17.32
CA ASN A 396 24.12 15.45 -17.11
C ASN A 396 24.85 16.22 -18.25
N ARG A 397 24.42 16.02 -19.51
CA ARG A 397 24.96 16.76 -20.66
C ARG A 397 24.60 18.25 -20.56
N LEU A 398 23.35 18.56 -20.19
CA LEU A 398 22.88 19.92 -20.04
C LEU A 398 23.59 20.67 -18.91
N GLU A 399 23.79 20.03 -17.76
CA GLU A 399 24.51 20.59 -16.60
C GLU A 399 26.00 20.78 -16.87
N ASN A 400 26.62 19.91 -17.64
CA ASN A 400 28.00 20.10 -18.08
C ASN A 400 28.15 21.34 -18.98
N PHE A 401 27.15 21.62 -19.84
CA PHE A 401 27.15 22.79 -20.71
C PHE A 401 26.71 24.07 -20.00
N MET A 402 25.74 23.97 -19.09
CA MET A 402 25.16 25.05 -18.28
C MET A 402 25.15 24.66 -16.80
N PRO A 403 26.31 24.70 -16.11
CA PRO A 403 26.35 24.31 -14.69
C PRO A 403 25.49 25.22 -13.82
N ARG A 404 24.77 24.61 -12.88
CA ARG A 404 23.98 25.32 -11.87
C ARG A 404 24.96 26.00 -10.90
N VAL A 405 24.76 27.30 -10.67
CA VAL A 405 25.60 28.12 -9.78
C VAL A 405 24.83 28.58 -8.55
N ASN A 406 23.51 28.69 -8.64
CA ASN A 406 22.64 29.03 -7.50
C ASN A 406 21.20 28.64 -7.78
N GLU A 407 20.35 28.69 -6.75
CA GLU A 407 18.93 28.38 -6.87
C GLU A 407 18.07 29.12 -5.85
N ILE A 408 16.79 29.23 -6.14
CA ILE A 408 15.71 29.56 -5.21
C ILE A 408 14.79 28.35 -5.18
N PRO A 409 14.83 27.52 -4.11
CA PRO A 409 14.09 26.27 -4.04
C PRO A 409 12.59 26.45 -4.23
N PHE A 410 11.90 25.36 -4.53
CA PHE A 410 10.44 25.39 -4.62
C PHE A 410 9.83 25.80 -3.28
N ASP A 411 8.87 26.71 -3.34
CA ASP A 411 8.06 27.12 -2.20
C ASP A 411 6.57 27.03 -2.54
N SER A 412 5.79 26.36 -1.69
CA SER A 412 4.37 26.10 -1.92
C SER A 412 3.50 27.35 -1.92
N ASN A 413 3.88 28.39 -1.20
CA ASN A 413 3.17 29.69 -1.19
C ASN A 413 3.46 30.47 -2.47
N ARG A 414 4.71 30.40 -2.93
CA ARG A 414 5.19 31.05 -4.15
C ARG A 414 4.85 30.24 -5.39
N LYS A 415 4.64 28.93 -5.25
CA LYS A 415 4.34 27.95 -6.32
C LYS A 415 5.34 27.96 -7.48
N MET A 416 6.57 28.29 -7.24
CA MET A 416 7.65 28.40 -8.23
C MET A 416 8.98 27.89 -7.68
N MET A 417 9.84 27.46 -8.59
CA MET A 417 11.25 27.15 -8.38
C MET A 417 12.08 27.87 -9.43
N THR A 418 13.26 28.34 -9.04
CA THR A 418 14.17 29.04 -9.95
C THR A 418 15.58 28.52 -9.78
N THR A 419 16.25 28.23 -10.90
CA THR A 419 17.66 27.84 -10.94
C THR A 419 18.47 28.82 -11.78
N ILE A 420 19.71 29.00 -11.42
CA ILE A 420 20.64 29.94 -12.05
C ILE A 420 21.81 29.13 -12.63
N HIS A 421 22.00 29.26 -13.92
CA HIS A 421 23.01 28.51 -14.65
C HIS A 421 24.01 29.44 -15.35
N LYS A 422 25.28 29.03 -15.38
CA LYS A 422 26.31 29.77 -16.12
C LYS A 422 26.33 29.35 -17.57
N ILE A 423 26.25 30.28 -18.51
CA ILE A 423 26.35 30.05 -19.94
C ILE A 423 27.38 30.99 -20.56
N GLY A 424 28.59 30.50 -20.81
CA GLY A 424 29.71 31.36 -21.23
C GLY A 424 29.99 32.48 -20.20
N ASN A 425 29.89 33.74 -20.63
CA ASN A 425 30.09 34.92 -19.77
C ASN A 425 28.79 35.47 -19.17
N LYS A 426 27.66 34.81 -19.37
CA LYS A 426 26.33 35.22 -18.89
C LYS A 426 25.74 34.22 -17.92
N TYR A 427 24.63 34.60 -17.31
CA TYR A 427 23.84 33.76 -16.43
C TYR A 427 22.44 33.58 -16.99
N ARG A 428 21.99 32.35 -17.11
CA ARG A 428 20.61 32.02 -17.47
C ARG A 428 19.83 31.64 -16.23
N ILE A 429 18.77 32.39 -16.00
CA ILE A 429 17.82 32.13 -14.93
C ILE A 429 16.65 31.40 -15.51
N ILE A 430 16.32 30.24 -14.97
CA ILE A 430 15.23 29.39 -15.42
C ILE A 430 14.23 29.27 -14.27
N THR A 431 12.98 29.61 -14.53
CA THR A 431 11.90 29.54 -13.54
C THR A 431 10.81 28.61 -14.06
N LYS A 432 10.40 27.65 -13.24
CA LYS A 432 9.21 26.82 -13.49
C LYS A 432 8.21 27.02 -12.36
N GLY A 433 6.92 26.92 -12.65
CA GLY A 433 5.90 27.07 -11.63
C GLY A 433 4.48 26.99 -12.15
N ALA A 434 3.54 27.24 -11.25
CA ALA A 434 2.13 27.30 -11.59
C ALA A 434 1.85 28.44 -12.60
N PRO A 435 1.09 28.17 -13.69
CA PRO A 435 0.84 29.16 -14.73
C PRO A 435 0.21 30.46 -14.22
N ASP A 436 -0.74 30.36 -13.28
CA ASP A 436 -1.43 31.49 -12.65
C ASP A 436 -0.49 32.51 -12.01
N VAL A 437 0.63 32.06 -11.49
CA VAL A 437 1.62 32.91 -10.81
C VAL A 437 2.75 33.30 -11.75
N LEU A 438 3.33 32.34 -12.49
CA LEU A 438 4.50 32.60 -13.32
C LEU A 438 4.19 33.56 -14.48
N LEU A 439 3.00 33.48 -15.09
CA LEU A 439 2.61 34.37 -16.18
C LEU A 439 2.58 35.85 -15.76
N GLN A 440 2.32 36.16 -14.49
CA GLN A 440 2.36 37.52 -13.96
C GLN A 440 3.78 38.11 -13.88
N LYS A 441 4.81 37.26 -13.92
CA LYS A 441 6.22 37.62 -13.88
C LYS A 441 6.85 37.77 -15.28
N CYS A 442 6.08 37.42 -16.34
CA CYS A 442 6.54 37.48 -17.72
C CYS A 442 6.19 38.79 -18.38
N THR A 443 7.18 39.37 -19.08
CA THR A 443 7.00 40.60 -19.91
C THR A 443 7.25 40.33 -21.39
N LYS A 444 7.86 39.19 -21.70
CA LYS A 444 8.23 38.78 -23.04
C LYS A 444 7.83 37.30 -23.25
N GLN A 445 7.74 36.90 -24.53
CA GLN A 445 7.55 35.50 -24.92
C GLN A 445 8.37 35.16 -26.15
N ILE A 446 8.63 33.89 -26.35
CA ILE A 446 9.31 33.40 -27.53
C ILE A 446 8.35 33.49 -28.73
N ASP A 447 8.81 34.10 -29.80
CA ASP A 447 8.10 34.20 -31.07
C ASP A 447 8.44 33.03 -32.01
N SER A 448 9.74 32.75 -32.17
CA SER A 448 10.23 31.63 -32.95
C SER A 448 11.55 31.12 -32.42
N ILE A 449 11.80 29.82 -32.61
CA ILE A 449 13.07 29.16 -32.31
C ILE A 449 13.53 28.39 -33.53
N SER A 450 14.81 28.54 -33.90
CA SER A 450 15.48 27.67 -34.84
C SER A 450 16.73 27.07 -34.18
N GLU A 451 16.90 25.75 -34.33
CA GLU A 451 18.02 24.99 -33.80
C GLU A 451 19.09 24.82 -34.90
N MET A 452 20.32 25.22 -34.63
CA MET A 452 21.48 25.01 -35.48
C MET A 452 22.64 24.49 -34.65
N ALA A 453 23.10 23.26 -34.94
CA ALA A 453 24.26 22.66 -34.29
C ALA A 453 24.33 22.84 -32.75
N ASP A 454 23.29 22.41 -32.05
CA ASP A 454 23.13 22.53 -30.58
C ASP A 454 23.03 23.99 -30.06
N GLN A 455 22.86 24.98 -30.93
CA GLN A 455 22.60 26.37 -30.57
C GLN A 455 21.17 26.77 -30.95
N TYR A 456 20.52 27.53 -30.08
CA TYR A 456 19.19 28.06 -30.32
C TYR A 456 19.25 29.53 -30.73
N ASN A 457 18.73 29.84 -31.93
CA ASN A 457 18.48 31.21 -32.35
C ASN A 457 17.02 31.56 -31.96
N ILE A 458 16.84 32.45 -31.01
CA ILE A 458 15.56 32.75 -30.37
C ILE A 458 15.13 34.18 -30.73
N LYS A 459 13.97 34.32 -31.35
CA LYS A 459 13.30 35.61 -31.51
C LYS A 459 12.27 35.80 -30.38
N ILE A 460 12.27 36.98 -29.79
CA ILE A 460 11.42 37.34 -28.65
C ILE A 460 10.48 38.44 -29.06
N ARG A 461 9.23 38.39 -28.61
CA ARG A 461 8.21 39.43 -28.75
C ARG A 461 7.59 39.82 -27.41
N SER A 462 6.79 40.89 -27.41
CA SER A 462 6.01 41.26 -26.24
C SER A 462 5.08 40.16 -25.77
N PHE A 463 4.83 40.07 -24.49
CA PHE A 463 4.02 39.03 -23.89
C PHE A 463 2.52 39.18 -24.20
N GLU A 464 1.88 38.15 -24.74
CA GLU A 464 0.46 38.08 -25.01
C GLU A 464 -0.20 37.01 -24.13
N ASN A 465 -0.83 37.43 -23.05
CA ASN A 465 -1.35 36.54 -22.04
C ASN A 465 -2.59 35.75 -22.46
N ILE A 466 -3.48 36.34 -23.29
CA ILE A 466 -4.81 35.76 -23.59
C ILE A 466 -4.71 34.36 -24.21
N LYS A 467 -3.88 34.19 -25.23
CA LYS A 467 -3.70 32.90 -25.90
C LYS A 467 -3.15 31.84 -24.97
N ILE A 468 -2.19 32.22 -24.13
CA ILE A 468 -1.55 31.30 -23.18
C ILE A 468 -2.53 30.86 -22.10
N GLN A 469 -3.39 31.76 -21.62
CA GLN A 469 -4.45 31.41 -20.68
C GLN A 469 -5.46 30.45 -21.29
N ILE A 470 -5.83 30.63 -22.56
CA ILE A 470 -6.71 29.68 -23.29
C ILE A 470 -6.06 28.30 -23.37
N ASP A 471 -4.78 28.24 -23.74
CA ASP A 471 -4.02 26.99 -23.79
C ASP A 471 -3.98 26.32 -22.41
N ASN A 472 -3.73 27.06 -21.35
CA ASN A 472 -3.75 26.55 -19.98
C ASN A 472 -5.12 25.99 -19.58
N ILE A 473 -6.21 26.71 -19.89
CA ILE A 473 -7.58 26.25 -19.61
C ILE A 473 -7.89 24.96 -20.38
N GLN A 474 -7.52 24.87 -21.64
CA GLN A 474 -7.72 23.67 -22.45
C GLN A 474 -6.97 22.45 -21.89
N MET A 475 -5.74 22.65 -21.40
CA MET A 475 -4.97 21.61 -20.75
C MET A 475 -5.61 21.20 -19.41
N ALA A 476 -6.07 22.17 -18.62
CA ALA A 476 -6.75 21.91 -17.34
C ALA A 476 -8.07 21.16 -17.54
N GLN A 477 -8.85 21.46 -18.60
CA GLN A 477 -10.06 20.72 -18.95
C GLN A 477 -9.81 19.24 -19.29
N LYS A 478 -8.60 18.91 -19.73
CA LYS A 478 -8.14 17.52 -19.93
C LYS A 478 -7.60 16.88 -18.65
N ALA A 479 -7.83 17.52 -17.49
CA ALA A 479 -7.30 17.10 -16.18
C ALA A 479 -5.76 16.99 -16.14
N LEU A 480 -5.05 17.79 -16.93
CA LEU A 480 -3.60 17.82 -16.91
C LEU A 480 -3.08 18.72 -15.77
N ARG A 481 -2.03 18.26 -15.10
CA ARG A 481 -1.20 19.14 -14.25
C ARG A 481 -0.34 19.99 -15.17
N VAL A 482 -0.53 21.31 -15.16
CA VAL A 482 0.18 22.22 -16.05
C VAL A 482 1.28 22.96 -15.30
N ILE A 483 2.48 22.98 -15.86
CA ILE A 483 3.64 23.76 -15.40
C ILE A 483 4.02 24.73 -16.51
N ALA A 484 4.19 26.01 -16.14
CA ALA A 484 4.76 27.03 -16.99
C ALA A 484 6.27 27.08 -16.81
N VAL A 485 6.99 27.39 -17.90
CA VAL A 485 8.45 27.58 -17.91
C VAL A 485 8.78 28.94 -18.52
N ALA A 486 9.67 29.66 -17.85
CA ALA A 486 10.17 30.94 -18.32
C ALA A 486 11.67 31.06 -18.02
N TYR A 487 12.36 31.94 -18.73
CA TYR A 487 13.78 32.23 -18.48
C TYR A 487 14.11 33.71 -18.69
N LYS A 488 15.27 34.13 -18.22
CA LYS A 488 15.95 35.36 -18.62
C LYS A 488 17.46 35.18 -18.58
N ASP A 489 18.15 35.95 -19.41
CA ASP A 489 19.62 36.02 -19.41
C ASP A 489 20.09 37.33 -18.78
N LEU A 490 21.10 37.26 -17.90
CA LEU A 490 21.74 38.37 -17.25
C LEU A 490 23.25 38.33 -17.51
N ASP A 491 23.86 39.51 -17.71
CA ASP A 491 25.32 39.61 -17.84
C ASP A 491 26.02 39.47 -16.46
N THR A 492 25.36 39.92 -15.39
CA THR A 492 25.87 39.86 -14.00
C THR A 492 24.73 39.51 -13.05
N LEU A 493 25.04 38.76 -11.99
CA LEU A 493 24.06 38.49 -10.93
C LEU A 493 23.91 39.66 -9.98
N PRO A 494 22.69 39.94 -9.46
CA PRO A 494 22.49 40.91 -8.42
C PRO A 494 23.19 40.49 -7.12
N SER A 495 23.53 41.50 -6.29
CA SER A 495 24.20 41.24 -4.99
C SER A 495 23.39 40.40 -4.03
N LYS A 496 22.06 40.40 -4.16
CA LYS A 496 21.15 39.58 -3.39
C LYS A 496 20.30 38.72 -4.33
N ILE A 497 20.42 37.40 -4.20
CA ILE A 497 19.67 36.39 -4.96
C ILE A 497 18.43 36.03 -4.15
N ASP A 498 17.32 36.70 -4.48
CA ASP A 498 16.00 36.41 -3.90
C ASP A 498 14.91 36.48 -4.99
N SER A 499 13.71 36.04 -4.64
CA SER A 499 12.56 36.03 -5.55
C SER A 499 12.22 37.39 -6.12
N GLN A 500 12.37 38.47 -5.33
CA GLN A 500 12.03 39.85 -5.74
C GLN A 500 12.97 40.36 -6.83
N ASN A 501 14.27 40.06 -6.70
CA ASN A 501 15.30 40.53 -7.64
C ASN A 501 15.43 39.64 -8.89
N ILE A 502 15.12 38.36 -8.74
CA ILE A 502 15.39 37.34 -9.78
C ILE A 502 14.12 37.01 -10.57
N GLU A 503 12.97 36.82 -9.93
CA GLU A 503 11.76 36.32 -10.56
C GLU A 503 10.87 37.42 -11.11
N ASN A 504 11.43 38.24 -12.00
CA ASN A 504 10.74 39.34 -12.68
C ASN A 504 11.27 39.51 -14.12
N ASN A 505 10.50 40.19 -14.97
CA ASN A 505 10.83 40.46 -16.37
C ASN A 505 11.26 39.17 -17.14
N LEU A 506 10.57 38.07 -16.88
CA LEU A 506 10.86 36.78 -17.50
C LEU A 506 10.35 36.73 -18.94
N THR A 507 11.00 35.88 -19.74
CA THR A 507 10.56 35.49 -21.10
C THR A 507 9.85 34.17 -21.01
N PHE A 508 8.56 34.13 -21.31
CA PHE A 508 7.77 32.93 -21.32
C PHE A 508 8.20 31.98 -22.45
N VAL A 509 8.38 30.68 -22.13
CA VAL A 509 8.81 29.64 -23.07
C VAL A 509 7.64 28.75 -23.49
N GLY A 510 6.78 28.36 -22.54
CA GLY A 510 5.66 27.49 -22.84
C GLY A 510 5.05 26.83 -21.60
N LEU A 511 4.12 25.91 -21.88
CA LEU A 511 3.41 25.10 -20.90
C LEU A 511 3.75 23.63 -21.11
N ILE A 512 3.90 22.89 -20.02
CA ILE A 512 4.09 21.45 -19.97
C ILE A 512 2.91 20.85 -19.24
N GLY A 513 2.12 20.02 -19.90
CA GLY A 513 0.99 19.29 -19.33
C GLY A 513 1.34 17.84 -19.05
N MET A 514 1.04 17.41 -17.83
CA MET A 514 1.35 16.08 -17.32
C MET A 514 0.11 15.43 -16.75
N ILE A 515 0.09 14.11 -16.78
CA ILE A 515 -0.96 13.31 -16.16
C ILE A 515 -0.34 12.03 -15.57
N ASP A 516 -0.95 11.51 -14.51
CA ASP A 516 -0.75 10.12 -14.09
C ASP A 516 -1.69 9.25 -14.96
N PRO A 517 -1.19 8.54 -15.97
CA PRO A 517 -2.04 7.82 -16.91
C PRO A 517 -2.73 6.63 -16.26
N PRO A 518 -3.94 6.25 -16.73
CA PRO A 518 -4.56 5.03 -16.31
C PRO A 518 -3.67 3.82 -16.64
N ARG A 519 -3.79 2.76 -15.86
CA ARG A 519 -3.16 1.47 -16.19
C ARG A 519 -3.80 0.87 -17.42
N ASP A 520 -3.01 0.07 -18.14
CA ASP A 520 -3.52 -0.68 -19.29
C ASP A 520 -4.65 -1.62 -18.84
N GLY A 521 -5.74 -1.67 -19.59
CA GLY A 521 -6.90 -2.51 -19.33
C GLY A 521 -7.88 -1.99 -18.27
N VAL A 522 -7.62 -0.85 -17.62
CA VAL A 522 -8.55 -0.27 -16.61
C VAL A 522 -9.89 0.12 -17.22
N LYS A 523 -9.88 0.73 -18.42
CA LYS A 523 -11.11 1.14 -19.11
C LYS A 523 -12.01 -0.05 -19.39
N GLU A 524 -11.43 -1.12 -19.89
CA GLU A 524 -12.11 -2.39 -20.19
C GLU A 524 -12.59 -3.05 -18.89
N ALA A 525 -11.77 -3.08 -17.84
CA ALA A 525 -12.16 -3.62 -16.54
C ALA A 525 -13.36 -2.87 -15.94
N VAL A 526 -13.34 -1.54 -15.98
CA VAL A 526 -14.47 -0.72 -15.51
C VAL A 526 -15.73 -0.99 -16.33
N GLN A 527 -15.60 -1.16 -17.67
CA GLN A 527 -16.73 -1.48 -18.53
C GLN A 527 -17.33 -2.85 -18.19
N VAL A 528 -16.49 -3.86 -17.94
CA VAL A 528 -16.95 -5.19 -17.53
C VAL A 528 -17.67 -5.15 -16.17
N CYS A 529 -17.20 -4.35 -15.23
CA CYS A 529 -17.88 -4.17 -13.93
C CYS A 529 -19.22 -3.44 -14.04
N LYS A 530 -19.42 -2.61 -15.07
CA LYS A 530 -20.70 -1.88 -15.30
C LYS A 530 -21.76 -2.72 -16.00
N ASN A 531 -21.37 -3.74 -16.77
CA ASN A 531 -22.26 -4.65 -17.49
C ASN A 531 -22.72 -5.81 -16.58
#